data_0507eba1306aa18d7b89e95eed22725e
#
_entry.id   0507eba1306aa18d7b89e95eed22725e
#
_cell.length_a   1.000
_cell.length_b   1.000
_cell.length_c   1.000
_cell.angle_alpha   90.00
_cell.angle_beta   90.00
_cell.angle_gamma   90.00
#
_symmetry.space_group_name_H-M   'P 1'
#
loop_
_entity.id
_entity.type
_entity.pdbx_description
1 polymer ?
#
loop_
_entity_poly.entity_id
_entity_poly.type
_entity_poly.pdbx_seq_one_letter_code
_entity_poly.pdbx_strand_id
1 'polypeptide(L)'
;ESTAYRLAKHDRAKWPDIKTAGHEGDTPYYTNSSHLPVDYTEDIFSALDIQDDLQTLYTSGTVFHAFLGEKLPDWKAAASLVRKIAENYKLPYYTLSPTYSVCANDGYLAGEHFTCPICGKEAEVYSRITGYYRPVKNWNDGKRQEYKNRTVYDIIHSKSPEQKMKSYGAAEKLAEQAAGKEEPKAAAAA
;
A
#
# COMPACT_ATOMS: atom_id res chain seq x y z
N GLU A 1 13.23 10.90 7.17
CA GLU A 1 11.87 10.84 7.74
C GLU A 1 11.38 12.20 8.23
N SER A 2 12.07 12.80 9.21
CA SER A 2 11.67 14.13 9.73
C SER A 2 11.80 15.24 8.70
N THR A 3 12.70 15.11 7.74
CA THR A 3 12.89 16.09 6.66
C THR A 3 11.65 16.18 5.78
N ALA A 4 11.08 15.06 5.35
CA ALA A 4 9.87 15.04 4.52
C ALA A 4 8.67 15.75 5.20
N TYR A 5 8.47 15.51 6.50
CA TYR A 5 7.46 16.20 7.29
C TYR A 5 7.74 17.71 7.42
N ARG A 6 8.98 18.08 7.74
CA ARG A 6 9.37 19.48 7.90
C ARG A 6 9.24 20.28 6.60
N LEU A 7 9.65 19.68 5.48
CA LEU A 7 9.48 20.28 4.15
C LEU A 7 8.00 20.47 3.82
N ALA A 8 7.17 19.44 3.95
CA ALA A 8 5.75 19.54 3.66
C ALA A 8 5.05 20.64 4.49
N LYS A 9 5.40 20.75 5.78
CA LYS A 9 4.89 21.81 6.66
C LYS A 9 5.33 23.20 6.21
N HIS A 10 6.62 23.37 5.86
CA HIS A 10 7.15 24.64 5.37
C HIS A 10 6.52 25.02 4.03
N ASP A 11 6.42 24.06 3.12
CA ASP A 11 5.93 24.30 1.77
C ASP A 11 4.45 24.69 1.78
N ARG A 12 3.61 24.02 2.58
CA ARG A 12 2.20 24.40 2.75
C ARG A 12 2.03 25.81 3.35
N ALA A 13 2.92 26.22 4.24
CA ALA A 13 2.89 27.57 4.80
C ALA A 13 3.28 28.64 3.78
N LYS A 14 4.20 28.33 2.86
CA LYS A 14 4.72 29.25 1.86
C LYS A 14 3.90 29.24 0.56
N TRP A 15 3.41 28.07 0.16
CA TRP A 15 2.63 27.86 -1.05
C TRP A 15 1.35 27.06 -0.70
N PRO A 16 0.24 27.75 -0.39
CA PRO A 16 -1.00 27.10 0.08
C PRO A 16 -1.58 26.05 -0.89
N ASP A 17 -1.33 26.21 -2.19
CA ASP A 17 -1.85 25.32 -3.24
C ASP A 17 -0.96 24.10 -3.51
N ILE A 18 0.19 23.98 -2.79
CA ILE A 18 1.07 22.83 -3.01
C ILE A 18 0.41 21.53 -2.54
N LYS A 19 0.48 20.51 -3.38
CA LYS A 19 -0.05 19.18 -3.04
C LYS A 19 0.92 18.45 -2.12
N THR A 20 0.42 17.98 -1.00
CA THR A 20 1.10 17.06 -0.07
C THR A 20 0.30 15.78 0.03
N ALA A 21 0.90 14.72 0.57
CA ALA A 21 0.17 13.51 0.93
C ALA A 21 -0.74 13.77 2.15
N GLY A 22 -1.71 12.87 2.36
CA GLY A 22 -2.75 13.00 3.38
C GLY A 22 -4.02 13.66 2.86
N HIS A 23 -5.03 13.70 3.71
CA HIS A 23 -6.33 14.30 3.42
C HIS A 23 -6.40 15.75 3.91
N GLU A 24 -7.50 16.43 3.57
CA GLU A 24 -7.76 17.78 4.07
C GLU A 24 -7.86 17.77 5.61
N GLY A 25 -7.13 18.68 6.25
CA GLY A 25 -7.04 18.75 7.72
C GLY A 25 -5.97 17.87 8.36
N ASP A 26 -5.37 16.96 7.61
CA ASP A 26 -4.28 16.12 8.10
C ASP A 26 -2.98 16.90 8.33
N THR A 27 -2.13 16.36 9.21
CA THR A 27 -0.73 16.78 9.30
C THR A 27 -0.04 16.50 7.97
N PRO A 28 0.53 17.52 7.27
CA PRO A 28 1.09 17.35 5.94
C PRO A 28 2.38 16.53 5.98
N TYR A 29 2.57 15.68 4.97
CA TYR A 29 3.82 14.95 4.76
C TYR A 29 4.03 14.68 3.26
N TYR A 30 5.27 14.36 2.89
CA TYR A 30 5.59 13.84 1.57
C TYR A 30 5.85 12.34 1.65
N THR A 31 5.44 11.62 0.60
CA THR A 31 5.84 10.22 0.42
C THR A 31 7.35 10.12 0.18
N ASN A 32 7.92 8.94 0.43
CA ASN A 32 9.33 8.69 0.10
C ASN A 32 9.47 8.49 -1.40
N SER A 33 10.38 9.23 -2.04
CA SER A 33 10.68 9.09 -3.48
C SER A 33 9.42 9.02 -4.35
N SER A 34 9.33 8.07 -5.26
CA SER A 34 8.18 7.80 -6.12
C SER A 34 7.22 6.75 -5.54
N HIS A 35 7.27 6.48 -4.24
CA HIS A 35 6.34 5.54 -3.63
C HIS A 35 4.90 6.06 -3.73
N LEU A 36 3.97 5.14 -3.96
CA LEU A 36 2.55 5.44 -3.93
C LEU A 36 2.12 6.00 -2.57
N PRO A 37 1.09 6.86 -2.53
CA PRO A 37 0.41 7.18 -1.28
C PRO A 37 0.01 5.91 -0.54
N VAL A 38 0.14 5.93 0.78
CA VAL A 38 -0.05 4.72 1.63
C VAL A 38 -1.49 4.24 1.70
N ASP A 39 -2.42 5.04 1.21
CA ASP A 39 -3.86 4.80 1.13
C ASP A 39 -4.37 4.54 -0.30
N TYR A 40 -3.45 4.33 -1.25
CA TYR A 40 -3.81 4.21 -2.66
C TYR A 40 -4.67 2.98 -2.97
N THR A 41 -4.34 1.82 -2.42
CA THR A 41 -5.05 0.55 -2.69
C THR A 41 -4.79 -0.51 -1.63
N GLU A 42 -5.77 -1.39 -1.43
CA GLU A 42 -5.64 -2.60 -0.61
C GLU A 42 -5.09 -3.80 -1.40
N ASP A 43 -5.07 -3.71 -2.74
CA ASP A 43 -4.57 -4.76 -3.61
C ASP A 43 -3.08 -4.58 -3.88
N ILE A 44 -2.26 -5.49 -3.33
CA ILE A 44 -0.81 -5.46 -3.48
C ILE A 44 -0.37 -5.53 -4.95
N PHE A 45 -1.07 -6.29 -5.79
CA PHE A 45 -0.69 -6.44 -7.20
C PHE A 45 -1.00 -5.18 -8.00
N SER A 46 -2.06 -4.44 -7.66
CA SER A 46 -2.34 -3.12 -8.26
C SER A 46 -1.27 -2.09 -7.90
N ALA A 47 -0.76 -2.13 -6.68
CA ALA A 47 0.36 -1.28 -6.28
C ALA A 47 1.66 -1.67 -7.00
N LEU A 48 1.93 -2.97 -7.13
CA LEU A 48 3.10 -3.50 -7.83
C LEU A 48 3.08 -3.15 -9.32
N ASP A 49 1.93 -3.23 -9.99
CA ASP A 49 1.78 -2.90 -11.41
C ASP A 49 2.26 -1.47 -11.72
N ILE A 50 2.00 -0.52 -10.80
CA ILE A 50 2.45 0.88 -10.95
C ILE A 50 3.92 1.05 -10.54
N GLN A 51 4.32 0.41 -9.44
CA GLN A 51 5.66 0.61 -8.87
C GLN A 51 6.74 -0.12 -9.66
N ASP A 52 6.43 -1.22 -10.34
CA ASP A 52 7.41 -1.98 -11.11
C ASP A 52 8.05 -1.13 -12.20
N ASP A 53 7.26 -0.47 -13.02
CA ASP A 53 7.74 0.38 -14.10
C ASP A 53 8.57 1.57 -13.58
N LEU A 54 8.14 2.18 -12.47
CA LEU A 54 8.83 3.34 -11.90
C LEU A 54 10.14 2.96 -11.22
N GLN A 55 10.13 1.92 -10.40
CA GLN A 55 11.28 1.55 -9.59
C GLN A 55 12.41 0.89 -10.38
N THR A 56 12.11 0.28 -11.52
CA THR A 56 13.15 -0.25 -12.43
C THR A 56 13.93 0.83 -13.18
N LEU A 57 13.45 2.07 -13.18
CA LEU A 57 14.16 3.22 -13.78
C LEU A 57 15.20 3.86 -12.86
N TYR A 58 15.24 3.49 -11.58
CA TYR A 58 16.24 4.04 -10.66
C TYR A 58 17.64 3.58 -11.00
N THR A 59 18.58 4.51 -10.96
CA THR A 59 20.03 4.24 -11.11
C THR A 59 20.70 3.82 -9.80
N SER A 60 19.98 3.90 -8.70
CA SER A 60 20.39 3.51 -7.34
C SER A 60 19.36 2.61 -6.71
N GLY A 61 19.57 2.23 -5.46
CA GLY A 61 18.68 1.35 -4.73
C GLY A 61 17.27 1.91 -4.55
N THR A 62 16.29 1.03 -4.65
CA THR A 62 14.88 1.30 -4.37
C THR A 62 14.28 0.13 -3.61
N VAL A 63 13.09 0.31 -3.03
CA VAL A 63 12.38 -0.73 -2.31
C VAL A 63 10.87 -0.52 -2.37
N PHE A 64 10.14 -1.60 -2.51
CA PHE A 64 8.69 -1.62 -2.31
C PHE A 64 8.37 -2.19 -0.92
N HIS A 65 7.69 -1.43 -0.07
CA HIS A 65 7.26 -1.88 1.25
C HIS A 65 5.81 -2.35 1.21
N ALA A 66 5.60 -3.66 1.28
CA ALA A 66 4.28 -4.23 1.45
C ALA A 66 3.90 -4.21 2.94
N PHE A 67 3.01 -3.29 3.31
CA PHE A 67 2.49 -3.18 4.67
C PHE A 67 1.34 -4.18 4.84
N LEU A 68 1.58 -5.18 5.69
CA LEU A 68 0.60 -6.19 6.02
C LEU A 68 -0.04 -5.84 7.37
N GLY A 69 -1.36 -6.01 7.48
CA GLY A 69 -2.06 -5.72 8.74
C GLY A 69 -1.63 -6.64 9.87
N GLU A 70 -1.30 -7.89 9.51
CA GLU A 70 -0.88 -8.90 10.45
C GLU A 70 0.13 -9.86 9.83
N LYS A 71 0.64 -10.79 10.63
CA LYS A 71 1.54 -11.84 10.17
C LYS A 71 0.80 -12.78 9.20
N LEU A 72 1.46 -13.14 8.10
CA LEU A 72 0.96 -14.18 7.21
C LEU A 72 0.74 -15.49 7.97
N PRO A 73 -0.28 -16.28 7.62
CA PRO A 73 -0.69 -17.46 8.38
C PRO A 73 0.44 -18.49 8.52
N ASP A 74 1.21 -18.69 7.46
CA ASP A 74 2.35 -19.61 7.47
C ASP A 74 3.44 -19.21 6.47
N TRP A 75 4.56 -19.92 6.50
CA TRP A 75 5.67 -19.68 5.59
C TRP A 75 5.35 -20.02 4.12
N LYS A 76 4.38 -20.90 3.87
CA LYS A 76 3.98 -21.27 2.50
C LYS A 76 3.22 -20.14 1.84
N ALA A 77 2.37 -19.44 2.58
CA ALA A 77 1.70 -18.23 2.12
C ALA A 77 2.73 -17.14 1.77
N ALA A 78 3.73 -16.93 2.61
CA ALA A 78 4.83 -16.00 2.34
C ALA A 78 5.63 -16.42 1.09
N ALA A 79 6.00 -17.69 0.98
CA ALA A 79 6.74 -18.23 -0.17
C ALA A 79 5.94 -18.11 -1.47
N SER A 80 4.62 -18.35 -1.43
CA SER A 80 3.74 -18.19 -2.58
C SER A 80 3.67 -16.75 -3.05
N LEU A 81 3.53 -15.79 -2.12
CA LEU A 81 3.52 -14.38 -2.44
C LEU A 81 4.85 -13.92 -3.06
N VAL A 82 5.98 -14.30 -2.41
CA VAL A 82 7.33 -14.00 -2.91
C VAL A 82 7.53 -14.55 -4.32
N ARG A 83 7.14 -15.80 -4.57
CA ARG A 83 7.23 -16.42 -5.89
C ARG A 83 6.40 -15.66 -6.93
N LYS A 84 5.15 -15.35 -6.63
CA LYS A 84 4.27 -14.59 -7.54
C LYS A 84 4.86 -13.23 -7.88
N ILE A 85 5.44 -12.53 -6.92
CA ILE A 85 6.09 -11.25 -7.18
C ILE A 85 7.33 -11.45 -8.06
N ALA A 86 8.20 -12.39 -7.72
CA ALA A 86 9.44 -12.63 -8.45
C ALA A 86 9.22 -13.13 -9.91
N GLU A 87 8.16 -13.88 -10.15
CA GLU A 87 7.83 -14.41 -11.49
C GLU A 87 7.14 -13.38 -12.40
N ASN A 88 6.48 -12.36 -11.85
CA ASN A 88 5.67 -11.42 -12.62
C ASN A 88 6.19 -9.98 -12.65
N TYR A 89 7.12 -9.60 -11.76
CA TYR A 89 7.62 -8.23 -11.61
C TYR A 89 9.14 -8.19 -11.69
N LYS A 90 9.68 -7.07 -12.14
CA LYS A 90 11.13 -6.79 -12.26
C LYS A 90 11.70 -6.06 -11.04
N LEU A 91 10.85 -5.74 -10.07
CA LEU A 91 11.22 -5.03 -8.84
C LEU A 91 12.44 -5.66 -8.18
N PRO A 92 13.54 -4.90 -8.01
CA PRO A 92 14.80 -5.46 -7.50
C PRO A 92 14.76 -5.77 -6.01
N TYR A 93 13.90 -5.09 -5.26
CA TYR A 93 13.81 -5.25 -3.82
C TYR A 93 12.42 -4.90 -3.27
N TYR A 94 11.89 -5.78 -2.45
CA TYR A 94 10.64 -5.55 -1.72
C TYR A 94 10.69 -6.18 -0.34
N THR A 95 9.83 -5.71 0.56
CA THR A 95 9.73 -6.22 1.94
C THR A 95 8.28 -6.55 2.27
N LEU A 96 8.09 -7.63 3.00
CA LEU A 96 6.82 -7.96 3.64
C LEU A 96 6.90 -7.45 5.08
N SER A 97 6.07 -6.49 5.43
CA SER A 97 6.18 -5.74 6.69
C SER A 97 4.89 -5.87 7.51
N PRO A 98 4.77 -6.91 8.35
CA PRO A 98 3.64 -7.03 9.26
C PRO A 98 3.70 -5.98 10.35
N THR A 99 2.54 -5.57 10.86
CA THR A 99 2.42 -4.81 12.11
C THR A 99 2.31 -5.80 13.26
N TYR A 100 2.94 -5.50 14.38
CA TYR A 100 2.84 -6.28 15.61
C TYR A 100 2.91 -5.36 16.83
N SER A 101 2.50 -5.89 17.97
CA SER A 101 2.54 -5.15 19.22
C SER A 101 3.33 -5.91 20.29
N VAL A 102 3.83 -5.20 21.28
CA VAL A 102 4.57 -5.79 22.41
C VAL A 102 3.96 -5.28 23.70
N CYS A 103 3.46 -6.19 24.51
CA CYS A 103 3.06 -5.92 25.88
C CYS A 103 4.24 -6.20 26.83
N ALA A 104 4.50 -5.31 27.79
CA ALA A 104 5.56 -5.50 28.78
C ALA A 104 5.36 -6.76 29.65
N ASN A 105 4.11 -7.18 29.86
CA ASN A 105 3.78 -8.37 30.67
C ASN A 105 3.66 -9.65 29.82
N ASP A 106 2.97 -9.56 28.67
CA ASP A 106 2.54 -10.75 27.91
C ASP A 106 3.37 -10.95 26.63
N GLY A 107 4.32 -10.04 26.35
CA GLY A 107 5.24 -10.16 25.21
C GLY A 107 4.61 -9.83 23.87
N TYR A 108 4.92 -10.62 22.86
CA TYR A 108 4.53 -10.41 21.47
C TYR A 108 3.03 -10.64 21.24
N LEU A 109 2.41 -9.69 20.53
CA LEU A 109 1.01 -9.73 20.09
C LEU A 109 0.98 -9.53 18.56
N ALA A 110 0.30 -10.41 17.85
CA ALA A 110 0.13 -10.27 16.40
C ALA A 110 -0.84 -9.12 16.08
N GLY A 111 -0.50 -8.28 15.09
CA GLY A 111 -1.34 -7.16 14.67
C GLY A 111 -1.20 -5.92 15.55
N GLU A 112 -2.13 -4.96 15.34
CA GLU A 112 -2.14 -3.67 16.02
C GLU A 112 -2.97 -3.73 17.31
N HIS A 113 -2.31 -3.57 18.44
CA HIS A 113 -2.95 -3.50 19.75
C HIS A 113 -2.31 -2.38 20.58
N PHE A 114 -2.99 -1.25 20.74
CA PHE A 114 -2.57 -0.19 21.67
C PHE A 114 -2.84 -0.55 23.14
N THR A 115 -3.80 -1.45 23.35
CA THR A 115 -4.11 -2.06 24.65
C THR A 115 -3.97 -3.56 24.51
N CYS A 116 -3.25 -4.18 25.45
CA CYS A 116 -3.06 -5.62 25.47
C CYS A 116 -4.40 -6.34 25.68
N PRO A 117 -4.80 -7.26 24.78
CA PRO A 117 -6.07 -7.98 24.93
C PRO A 117 -6.04 -9.02 26.05
N ILE A 118 -4.87 -9.33 26.61
CA ILE A 118 -4.68 -10.32 27.67
C ILE A 118 -4.78 -9.67 29.04
N CYS A 119 -3.95 -8.64 29.30
CA CYS A 119 -3.88 -8.01 30.64
C CYS A 119 -4.47 -6.61 30.72
N GLY A 120 -4.96 -6.03 29.62
CA GLY A 120 -5.59 -4.71 29.57
C GLY A 120 -4.63 -3.53 29.72
N LYS A 121 -3.31 -3.75 29.81
CA LYS A 121 -2.31 -2.69 29.90
C LYS A 121 -1.94 -2.13 28.54
N GLU A 122 -1.31 -0.95 28.52
CA GLU A 122 -0.73 -0.36 27.31
C GLU A 122 0.24 -1.33 26.64
N ALA A 123 0.12 -1.48 25.33
CA ALA A 123 1.05 -2.20 24.49
C ALA A 123 1.67 -1.27 23.44
N GLU A 124 2.91 -1.53 23.06
CA GLU A 124 3.62 -0.75 22.04
C GLU A 124 3.42 -1.35 20.67
N VAL A 125 2.83 -0.57 19.76
CA VAL A 125 2.66 -0.96 18.36
C VAL A 125 3.94 -0.70 17.59
N TYR A 126 4.46 -1.72 16.93
CA TYR A 126 5.64 -1.66 16.07
C TYR A 126 5.25 -1.80 14.61
N SER A 127 5.72 -0.89 13.79
CA SER A 127 5.61 -0.97 12.34
C SER A 127 6.86 -0.40 11.69
N ARG A 128 7.04 -0.68 10.39
CA ARG A 128 8.16 -0.14 9.61
C ARG A 128 7.93 1.33 9.32
N ILE A 129 8.84 2.18 9.78
CA ILE A 129 8.74 3.64 9.53
C ILE A 129 9.32 4.01 8.15
N THR A 130 10.49 3.50 7.81
CA THR A 130 11.13 3.54 6.49
C THR A 130 11.85 2.21 6.27
N GLY A 131 13.14 2.14 6.54
CA GLY A 131 13.95 0.93 6.43
C GLY A 131 13.97 0.04 7.68
N TYR A 132 13.39 0.47 8.80
CA TYR A 132 13.48 -0.24 10.09
C TYR A 132 12.18 -0.13 10.91
N TYR A 133 12.02 -1.03 11.88
CA TYR A 133 10.91 -1.03 12.82
C TYR A 133 11.16 -0.10 14.00
N ARG A 134 10.10 0.60 14.42
CA ARG A 134 10.12 1.46 15.61
C ARG A 134 8.72 1.54 16.20
N PRO A 135 8.57 1.70 17.53
CA PRO A 135 7.27 1.98 18.14
C PRO A 135 6.60 3.20 17.51
N VAL A 136 5.37 3.07 17.07
CA VAL A 136 4.61 4.13 16.36
C VAL A 136 4.50 5.38 17.23
N LYS A 137 4.39 5.23 18.55
CA LYS A 137 4.32 6.35 19.49
C LYS A 137 5.55 7.27 19.44
N ASN A 138 6.70 6.75 19.01
CA ASN A 138 7.96 7.49 18.91
C ASN A 138 8.22 8.11 17.53
N TRP A 139 7.23 8.07 16.62
CA TRP A 139 7.36 8.67 15.30
C TRP A 139 7.07 10.17 15.33
N ASN A 140 7.61 10.92 14.36
CA ASN A 140 7.22 12.31 14.18
C ASN A 140 5.77 12.44 13.69
N ASP A 141 5.19 13.64 13.79
CA ASP A 141 3.76 13.86 13.51
C ASP A 141 3.38 13.48 12.08
N GLY A 142 4.20 13.81 11.09
CA GLY A 142 3.95 13.44 9.70
C GLY A 142 3.94 11.93 9.47
N LYS A 143 4.87 11.21 10.11
CA LYS A 143 4.91 9.75 10.02
C LYS A 143 3.79 9.08 10.82
N ARG A 144 3.37 9.66 11.93
CA ARG A 144 2.17 9.19 12.64
C ARG A 144 0.91 9.40 11.82
N GLN A 145 0.82 10.52 11.09
CA GLN A 145 -0.29 10.75 10.16
C GLN A 145 -0.26 9.77 8.99
N GLU A 146 0.90 9.55 8.37
CA GLU A 146 1.08 8.53 7.34
C GLU A 146 0.63 7.15 7.84
N TYR A 147 0.98 6.79 9.07
CA TYR A 147 0.58 5.51 9.66
C TYR A 147 -0.94 5.40 9.82
N LYS A 148 -1.61 6.47 10.25
CA LYS A 148 -3.09 6.50 10.36
C LYS A 148 -3.78 6.35 9.01
N ASN A 149 -3.19 6.93 7.96
CA ASN A 149 -3.73 6.88 6.60
C ASN A 149 -3.36 5.58 5.88
N ARG A 150 -2.50 4.75 6.49
CA ARG A 150 -1.96 3.56 5.86
C ARG A 150 -3.03 2.50 5.67
N THR A 151 -3.31 2.17 4.42
CA THR A 151 -4.11 1.01 4.05
C THR A 151 -3.20 -0.22 4.00
N VAL A 152 -3.59 -1.27 4.69
CA VAL A 152 -2.85 -2.53 4.69
C VAL A 152 -3.29 -3.40 3.52
N TYR A 153 -2.35 -4.13 2.94
CA TYR A 153 -2.67 -5.01 1.82
C TYR A 153 -3.44 -6.25 2.28
N ASP A 154 -4.56 -6.50 1.63
CA ASP A 154 -5.34 -7.73 1.79
C ASP A 154 -4.82 -8.80 0.82
N ILE A 155 -3.97 -9.68 1.33
CA ILE A 155 -3.33 -10.73 0.51
C ILE A 155 -4.34 -11.80 0.07
N ILE A 156 -5.39 -12.03 0.85
CA ILE A 156 -6.37 -13.08 0.58
C ILE A 156 -7.25 -12.71 -0.61
N HIS A 157 -7.69 -11.45 -0.66
CA HIS A 157 -8.59 -10.95 -1.70
C HIS A 157 -7.86 -10.28 -2.88
N SER A 158 -6.55 -10.11 -2.79
CA SER A 158 -5.74 -9.54 -3.87
C SER A 158 -5.74 -10.44 -5.11
N LYS A 159 -6.07 -9.87 -6.26
CA LYS A 159 -6.09 -10.59 -7.53
C LYS A 159 -4.69 -10.72 -8.09
N SER A 160 -4.22 -11.96 -8.31
CA SER A 160 -2.94 -12.18 -8.97
C SER A 160 -2.95 -11.63 -10.41
N PRO A 161 -1.78 -11.32 -11.01
CA PRO A 161 -1.68 -10.85 -12.39
C PRO A 161 -2.44 -11.73 -13.39
N GLU A 162 -2.35 -13.06 -13.22
CA GLU A 162 -3.09 -14.01 -14.07
C GLU A 162 -4.62 -13.90 -13.93
N GLN A 163 -5.11 -13.64 -12.71
CA GLN A 163 -6.54 -13.43 -12.46
C GLN A 163 -7.02 -12.10 -13.02
N LYS A 164 -6.17 -11.05 -12.99
CA LYS A 164 -6.45 -9.77 -13.63
C LYS A 164 -6.52 -9.91 -15.14
N MET A 165 -5.54 -10.56 -15.78
CA MET A 165 -5.55 -10.80 -17.21
C MET A 165 -6.81 -11.55 -17.65
N LYS A 166 -7.24 -12.56 -16.90
CA LYS A 166 -8.52 -13.26 -17.18
C LYS A 166 -9.74 -12.35 -17.05
N SER A 167 -9.73 -11.44 -16.07
CA SER A 167 -10.84 -10.48 -15.87
C SER A 167 -10.87 -9.40 -16.96
N TYR A 168 -9.72 -8.90 -17.43
CA TYR A 168 -9.63 -7.96 -18.53
C TYR A 168 -10.06 -8.60 -19.85
N GLY A 169 -9.56 -9.78 -20.18
CA GLY A 169 -9.98 -10.52 -21.38
C GLY A 169 -11.46 -10.89 -21.38
N ALA A 170 -12.06 -11.12 -20.21
CA ALA A 170 -13.52 -11.31 -20.10
C ALA A 170 -14.29 -9.99 -20.29
N ALA A 171 -13.77 -8.88 -19.78
CA ALA A 171 -14.36 -7.55 -19.95
C ALA A 171 -14.28 -7.06 -21.41
N GLU A 172 -13.16 -7.27 -22.10
CA GLU A 172 -13.01 -6.96 -23.52
C GLU A 172 -14.00 -7.76 -24.38
N LYS A 173 -14.12 -9.06 -24.15
CA LYS A 173 -15.10 -9.89 -24.85
C LYS A 173 -16.56 -9.45 -24.62
N LEU A 174 -16.87 -8.99 -23.39
CA LEU A 174 -18.20 -8.44 -23.07
C LEU A 174 -18.42 -7.08 -23.77
N ALA A 175 -17.40 -6.23 -23.84
CA ALA A 175 -17.46 -4.96 -24.54
C ALA A 175 -17.62 -5.15 -26.05
N GLU A 176 -16.89 -6.08 -26.66
CA GLU A 176 -17.06 -6.45 -28.10
C GLU A 176 -18.43 -7.01 -28.39
N GLN A 177 -18.98 -7.86 -27.51
CA GLN A 177 -20.34 -8.39 -27.66
C GLN A 177 -21.42 -7.32 -27.48
N ALA A 178 -21.18 -6.30 -26.66
CA ALA A 178 -22.10 -5.17 -26.52
C ALA A 178 -22.06 -4.25 -27.75
N ALA A 179 -20.87 -3.95 -28.26
CA ALA A 179 -20.65 -3.14 -29.44
C ALA A 179 -21.21 -3.80 -30.72
N GLY A 180 -21.15 -5.14 -30.83
CA GLY A 180 -21.69 -5.90 -31.94
C GLY A 180 -23.23 -6.02 -31.95
N LYS A 181 -23.92 -5.54 -30.91
CA LYS A 181 -25.41 -5.54 -30.83
C LYS A 181 -26.07 -4.22 -31.22
N GLU A 182 -25.30 -3.17 -31.43
CA GLU A 182 -25.81 -1.91 -32.00
C GLU A 182 -25.73 -1.94 -33.53
N GLU A 183 -26.63 -2.70 -34.19
CA GLU A 183 -26.93 -2.47 -35.60
C GLU A 183 -27.62 -1.12 -35.75
N PRO A 184 -27.18 -0.27 -36.70
CA PRO A 184 -27.89 0.97 -36.99
C PRO A 184 -29.25 0.65 -37.55
N LYS A 185 -30.33 0.98 -36.84
CA LYS A 185 -31.66 1.08 -37.47
C LYS A 185 -31.57 2.11 -38.59
N ALA A 186 -31.45 1.63 -39.80
CA ALA A 186 -31.61 2.43 -41.01
C ALA A 186 -32.97 3.11 -40.98
N ALA A 187 -32.96 4.42 -41.03
CA ALA A 187 -34.14 5.24 -41.20
C ALA A 187 -34.77 4.88 -42.57
N ALA A 188 -35.88 4.19 -42.53
CA ALA A 188 -36.83 4.22 -43.60
C ALA A 188 -37.72 5.44 -43.39
N ALA A 189 -37.55 6.44 -44.26
CA ALA A 189 -38.54 7.48 -44.47
C ALA A 189 -38.62 7.77 -45.95
N ALA A 190 -39.80 7.64 -46.43
CA ALA A 190 -40.33 7.89 -47.77
C ALA A 190 -40.08 9.31 -48.27
#